data_bb86c29f72a9d5a254c15243fc892332
#
_entry.id   bb86c29f72a9d5a254c15243fc892332
#
_cell.length_a   1.000
_cell.length_b   1.000
_cell.length_c   1.000
_cell.angle_alpha   90.00
_cell.angle_beta   90.00
_cell.angle_gamma   90.00
#
_symmetry.space_group_name_H-M   'P 1'
#
loop_
_entity.id
_entity.type
_entity.pdbx_description
1 polymer ?
#
loop_
_entity_poly.entity_id
_entity_poly.type
_entity_poly.pdbx_seq_one_letter_code
_entity_poly.pdbx_strand_id
1 'polypeptide(L)'
;MPEYKDIVTILATLVASFAGAWGAFLLENERHKREVEDRNIGAANRAIYTIFNLWNILEQYRKEVLEPYRGKPDAWLNLAASPTIPTGEQTFQPGELQFLLQSSKAEIYAGLMLEEQRFAIAIDLIKARSALVLDQVFPKMSVADVPVGRSLPEPEVEKILGIELTHKLKQITAGIFKNVDEDLASLKVEHDRLREAMKSLYPKRKILQVLFHEPP
;
A
#
# COMPACT_ATOMS: atom_id res chain seq x y z
N MET A 1 54.55 36.71 40.30
CA MET A 1 53.77 35.49 40.61
C MET A 1 52.29 35.82 40.30
N PRO A 2 51.56 35.01 39.58
CA PRO A 2 50.13 35.31 39.38
C PRO A 2 49.43 35.32 40.74
N GLU A 3 48.64 36.34 40.95
CA GLU A 3 47.89 36.46 42.21
C GLU A 3 46.85 35.34 42.30
N TYR A 4 46.56 34.82 43.49
CA TYR A 4 45.57 33.76 43.72
C TYR A 4 44.23 34.06 43.04
N LYS A 5 43.84 35.32 42.94
CA LYS A 5 42.65 35.82 42.24
C LYS A 5 42.68 35.51 40.74
N ASP A 6 43.82 35.59 40.08
CA ASP A 6 43.92 35.31 38.64
C ASP A 6 43.72 33.83 38.37
N ILE A 7 44.23 32.94 39.22
CA ILE A 7 44.07 31.47 39.12
C ILE A 7 42.56 31.10 39.29
N VAL A 8 41.89 31.70 40.28
CA VAL A 8 40.47 31.44 40.54
C VAL A 8 39.62 31.92 39.35
N THR A 9 39.93 33.09 38.78
CA THR A 9 39.23 33.65 37.62
C THR A 9 39.41 32.73 36.38
N ILE A 10 40.62 32.27 36.13
CA ILE A 10 40.90 31.33 35.01
C ILE A 10 40.15 30.04 35.21
N LEU A 11 40.14 29.44 36.38
CA LEU A 11 39.39 28.22 36.66
C LEU A 11 37.88 28.42 36.53
N ALA A 12 37.35 29.51 37.05
CA ALA A 12 35.92 29.84 36.91
C ALA A 12 35.50 30.02 35.43
N THR A 13 36.35 30.67 34.64
CA THR A 13 36.11 30.86 33.21
C THR A 13 36.14 29.52 32.46
N LEU A 14 37.10 28.64 32.78
CA LEU A 14 37.18 27.29 32.20
C LEU A 14 35.96 26.47 32.54
N VAL A 15 35.51 26.45 33.79
CA VAL A 15 34.32 25.71 34.22
C VAL A 15 33.07 26.28 33.53
N ALA A 16 32.92 27.58 33.47
CA ALA A 16 31.78 28.19 32.79
C ALA A 16 31.74 27.88 31.29
N SER A 17 32.89 27.92 30.62
CA SER A 17 33.02 27.59 29.21
C SER A 17 32.69 26.11 28.95
N PHE A 18 33.20 25.22 29.81
CA PHE A 18 32.90 23.79 29.71
C PHE A 18 31.42 23.50 29.97
N ALA A 19 30.80 24.10 30.99
CA ALA A 19 29.37 23.97 31.27
C ALA A 19 28.51 24.51 30.12
N GLY A 20 28.89 25.60 29.51
CA GLY A 20 28.21 26.16 28.33
C GLY A 20 28.29 25.22 27.12
N ALA A 21 29.49 24.71 26.82
CA ALA A 21 29.68 23.73 25.73
C ALA A 21 28.90 22.42 25.97
N TRP A 22 28.93 21.94 27.19
CA TRP A 22 28.16 20.74 27.58
C TRP A 22 26.65 20.94 27.45
N GLY A 23 26.13 22.08 27.91
CA GLY A 23 24.72 22.44 27.76
C GLY A 23 24.30 22.55 26.30
N ALA A 24 25.12 23.17 25.46
CA ALA A 24 24.87 23.26 24.03
C ALA A 24 24.85 21.88 23.37
N PHE A 25 25.78 21.00 23.73
CA PHE A 25 25.81 19.62 23.22
C PHE A 25 24.57 18.81 23.62
N LEU A 26 24.09 18.93 24.85
CA LEU A 26 22.87 18.25 25.30
C LEU A 26 21.64 18.75 24.54
N LEU A 27 21.51 20.06 24.34
CA LEU A 27 20.40 20.66 23.58
C LEU A 27 20.43 20.20 22.13
N GLU A 28 21.59 20.19 21.49
CA GLU A 28 21.73 19.76 20.09
C GLU A 28 21.41 18.27 19.93
N ASN A 29 21.84 17.44 20.87
CA ASN A 29 21.52 16.00 20.87
C ASN A 29 20.01 15.75 21.01
N GLU A 30 19.34 16.49 21.89
CA GLU A 30 17.88 16.42 22.06
C GLU A 30 17.13 16.90 20.80
N ARG A 31 17.61 17.97 20.19
CA ARG A 31 17.07 18.48 18.92
C ARG A 31 17.22 17.44 17.82
N HIS A 32 18.41 16.87 17.65
CA HIS A 32 18.67 15.86 16.64
C HIS A 32 17.79 14.62 16.82
N LYS A 33 17.61 14.13 18.05
CA LYS A 33 16.69 13.04 18.35
C LYS A 33 15.26 13.36 17.91
N ARG A 34 14.75 14.54 18.23
CA ARG A 34 13.39 14.96 17.82
C ARG A 34 13.26 15.05 16.30
N GLU A 35 14.24 15.56 15.60
CA GLU A 35 14.25 15.63 14.14
C GLU A 35 14.22 14.22 13.49
N VAL A 36 14.95 13.25 14.05
CA VAL A 36 14.91 11.85 13.62
C VAL A 36 13.54 11.24 13.89
N GLU A 37 12.95 11.45 15.08
CA GLU A 37 11.61 10.97 15.42
C GLU A 37 10.55 11.56 14.46
N ASP A 38 10.59 12.87 14.22
CA ASP A 38 9.64 13.56 13.33
C ASP A 38 9.73 13.03 11.90
N ARG A 39 10.93 12.80 11.41
CA ARG A 39 11.17 12.19 10.10
C ARG A 39 10.59 10.78 10.00
N ASN A 40 10.85 9.93 11.00
CA ASN A 40 10.37 8.54 11.02
C ASN A 40 8.84 8.47 11.12
N ILE A 41 8.24 9.34 11.93
CA ILE A 41 6.79 9.46 12.05
C ILE A 41 6.18 9.96 10.73
N GLY A 42 6.80 10.96 10.11
CA GLY A 42 6.38 11.45 8.80
C GLY A 42 6.41 10.36 7.73
N ALA A 43 7.47 9.55 7.68
CA ALA A 43 7.59 8.42 6.77
C ALA A 43 6.52 7.35 7.02
N ALA A 44 6.27 6.98 8.28
CA ALA A 44 5.24 6.03 8.64
C ALA A 44 3.83 6.53 8.30
N ASN A 45 3.53 7.81 8.54
CA ASN A 45 2.26 8.40 8.19
C ASN A 45 2.02 8.42 6.67
N ARG A 46 3.06 8.66 5.86
CA ARG A 46 2.99 8.51 4.40
C ARG A 46 2.71 7.06 4.00
N ALA A 47 3.38 6.09 4.62
CA ALA A 47 3.12 4.67 4.36
C ALA A 47 1.69 4.26 4.72
N ILE A 48 1.16 4.72 5.87
CA ILE A 48 -0.25 4.51 6.26
C ILE A 48 -1.20 5.09 5.20
N TYR A 49 -0.91 6.29 4.71
CA TYR A 49 -1.71 6.92 3.66
C TYR A 49 -1.62 6.15 2.32
N THR A 50 -0.45 5.64 1.98
CA THR A 50 -0.26 4.78 0.80
C THR A 50 -1.10 3.51 0.92
N ILE A 51 -1.05 2.79 2.06
CA ILE A 51 -1.92 1.61 2.32
C ILE A 51 -3.39 1.96 2.08
N PHE A 52 -3.84 3.07 2.64
CA PHE A 52 -5.22 3.52 2.49
C PHE A 52 -5.60 3.78 1.03
N ASN A 53 -4.72 4.39 0.25
CA ASN A 53 -4.96 4.64 -1.17
C ASN A 53 -5.01 3.34 -1.98
N LEU A 54 -4.08 2.40 -1.75
CA LEU A 54 -4.11 1.08 -2.39
C LEU A 54 -5.42 0.36 -2.08
N TRP A 55 -5.83 0.38 -0.81
CA TRP A 55 -7.08 -0.21 -0.36
C TRP A 55 -8.29 0.45 -1.03
N ASN A 56 -8.36 1.77 -1.10
CA ASN A 56 -9.46 2.50 -1.74
C ASN A 56 -9.63 2.14 -3.23
N ILE A 57 -8.52 2.02 -3.96
CA ILE A 57 -8.55 1.65 -5.37
C ILE A 57 -9.16 0.26 -5.55
N LEU A 58 -8.70 -0.73 -4.77
CA LEU A 58 -9.23 -2.10 -4.84
C LEU A 58 -10.67 -2.18 -4.35
N GLU A 59 -11.04 -1.46 -3.29
CA GLU A 59 -12.38 -1.44 -2.74
C GLU A 59 -13.38 -0.81 -3.70
N GLN A 60 -13.00 0.27 -4.37
CA GLN A 60 -13.83 0.87 -5.41
C GLN A 60 -14.04 -0.13 -6.56
N TYR A 61 -12.97 -0.76 -7.03
CA TYR A 61 -13.07 -1.79 -8.08
C TYR A 61 -13.94 -2.97 -7.63
N ARG A 62 -13.77 -3.45 -6.39
CA ARG A 62 -14.60 -4.50 -5.81
C ARG A 62 -16.07 -4.12 -5.86
N LYS A 63 -16.44 -2.95 -5.33
CA LYS A 63 -17.83 -2.49 -5.25
C LYS A 63 -18.48 -2.28 -6.61
N GLU A 64 -17.79 -1.57 -7.49
CA GLU A 64 -18.37 -1.12 -8.76
C GLU A 64 -18.36 -2.23 -9.81
N VAL A 65 -17.34 -3.11 -9.79
CA VAL A 65 -17.11 -4.06 -10.87
C VAL A 65 -17.32 -5.50 -10.43
N LEU A 66 -16.81 -5.92 -9.25
CA LEU A 66 -16.86 -7.33 -8.85
C LEU A 66 -18.18 -7.71 -8.16
N GLU A 67 -18.67 -6.91 -7.21
CA GLU A 67 -19.84 -7.26 -6.40
C GLU A 67 -21.11 -7.52 -7.25
N PRO A 68 -21.40 -6.78 -8.34
CA PRO A 68 -22.55 -7.09 -9.17
C PRO A 68 -22.53 -8.48 -9.78
N TYR A 69 -21.37 -9.12 -9.86
CA TYR A 69 -21.15 -10.45 -10.46
C TYR A 69 -20.78 -11.53 -9.47
N ARG A 70 -20.64 -11.21 -8.18
CA ARG A 70 -20.22 -12.15 -7.16
C ARG A 70 -21.22 -13.33 -7.07
N GLY A 71 -20.68 -14.53 -7.15
CA GLY A 71 -21.45 -15.77 -7.10
C GLY A 71 -22.24 -16.11 -8.38
N LYS A 72 -22.16 -15.30 -9.43
CA LYS A 72 -22.79 -15.61 -10.71
C LYS A 72 -21.90 -16.55 -11.53
N PRO A 73 -22.47 -17.62 -12.11
CA PRO A 73 -21.71 -18.59 -12.89
C PRO A 73 -21.13 -18.03 -14.18
N ASP A 74 -21.74 -16.97 -14.70
CA ASP A 74 -21.36 -16.25 -15.93
C ASP A 74 -20.50 -14.99 -15.69
N ALA A 75 -20.05 -14.77 -14.43
CA ALA A 75 -19.19 -13.64 -14.05
C ALA A 75 -17.96 -13.52 -14.96
N TRP A 76 -17.36 -14.64 -15.33
CA TRP A 76 -16.15 -14.69 -16.17
C TRP A 76 -16.35 -14.05 -17.56
N LEU A 77 -17.57 -14.12 -18.10
CA LEU A 77 -17.94 -13.53 -19.39
C LEU A 77 -18.40 -12.07 -19.24
N ASN A 78 -19.28 -11.81 -18.27
CA ASN A 78 -20.05 -10.57 -18.17
C ASN A 78 -19.36 -9.49 -17.34
N LEU A 79 -18.30 -9.83 -16.58
CA LEU A 79 -17.51 -8.83 -15.86
C LEU A 79 -16.98 -7.78 -16.85
N ALA A 80 -17.25 -6.51 -16.60
CA ALA A 80 -16.84 -5.42 -17.47
C ALA A 80 -15.32 -5.37 -17.67
N ALA A 81 -14.89 -5.03 -18.88
CA ALA A 81 -13.48 -4.72 -19.12
C ALA A 81 -13.15 -3.36 -18.49
N SER A 82 -12.07 -3.31 -17.72
CA SER A 82 -11.56 -2.12 -17.04
C SER A 82 -10.13 -1.85 -17.47
N PRO A 83 -9.90 -1.33 -18.68
CA PRO A 83 -8.55 -1.17 -19.23
C PRO A 83 -7.74 -0.10 -18.49
N THR A 84 -8.43 0.83 -17.84
CA THR A 84 -7.80 1.94 -17.11
C THR A 84 -8.27 1.95 -15.68
N ILE A 85 -7.36 1.63 -14.77
CA ILE A 85 -7.55 1.82 -13.34
C ILE A 85 -6.62 2.95 -12.93
N PRO A 86 -7.12 3.99 -12.25
CA PRO A 86 -6.27 5.06 -11.74
C PRO A 86 -5.34 4.51 -10.65
N THR A 87 -4.14 4.09 -11.03
CA THR A 87 -3.19 3.52 -10.07
C THR A 87 -2.31 4.58 -9.42
N GLY A 88 -2.17 5.77 -10.02
CA GLY A 88 -1.27 6.81 -9.54
C GLY A 88 0.15 6.28 -9.24
N GLU A 89 1.04 7.11 -8.77
CA GLU A 89 2.32 6.66 -8.19
C GLU A 89 2.11 6.30 -6.70
N GLN A 90 1.36 5.22 -6.45
CA GLN A 90 1.06 4.75 -5.09
C GLN A 90 2.11 3.72 -4.68
N THR A 91 3.34 4.18 -4.43
CA THR A 91 4.44 3.33 -4.01
C THR A 91 4.93 3.71 -2.62
N PHE A 92 5.40 2.72 -1.87
CA PHE A 92 6.14 3.01 -0.65
C PHE A 92 7.51 3.59 -1.00
N GLN A 93 8.07 4.36 -0.06
CA GLN A 93 9.41 4.91 -0.18
C GLN A 93 10.38 4.06 0.66
N PRO A 94 11.05 3.04 0.10
CA PRO A 94 11.85 2.09 0.87
C PRO A 94 12.95 2.76 1.69
N GLY A 95 13.58 3.80 1.14
CA GLY A 95 14.64 4.56 1.82
C GLY A 95 14.16 5.27 3.09
N GLU A 96 12.94 5.77 3.09
CA GLU A 96 12.36 6.46 4.24
C GLU A 96 11.93 5.50 5.35
N LEU A 97 11.65 4.24 5.01
CA LEU A 97 11.18 3.21 5.92
C LEU A 97 12.32 2.37 6.53
N GLN A 98 13.59 2.66 6.21
CA GLN A 98 14.75 1.93 6.73
C GLN A 98 14.82 1.90 8.26
N PHE A 99 14.26 2.88 8.96
CA PHE A 99 14.21 2.89 10.42
C PHE A 99 13.45 1.66 11.00
N LEU A 100 12.51 1.08 10.26
CA LEU A 100 11.84 -0.16 10.67
C LEU A 100 12.82 -1.34 10.73
N LEU A 101 13.76 -1.43 9.80
CA LEU A 101 14.81 -2.44 9.82
C LEU A 101 15.74 -2.27 11.02
N GLN A 102 16.09 -1.01 11.35
CA GLN A 102 16.97 -0.68 12.46
C GLN A 102 16.31 -0.87 13.83
N SER A 103 14.98 -0.78 13.90
CA SER A 103 14.19 -0.89 15.13
C SER A 103 13.64 -2.29 15.41
N SER A 104 14.21 -3.34 14.82
CA SER A 104 13.73 -4.73 14.94
C SER A 104 12.28 -4.95 14.48
N LYS A 105 11.83 -4.17 13.49
CA LYS A 105 10.51 -4.26 12.85
C LYS A 105 10.62 -4.62 11.36
N ALA A 106 11.61 -5.45 11.04
CA ALA A 106 11.91 -5.87 9.67
C ALA A 106 10.73 -6.59 9.00
N GLU A 107 9.93 -7.33 9.78
CA GLU A 107 8.74 -8.01 9.29
C GLU A 107 7.67 -7.04 8.76
N ILE A 108 7.55 -5.86 9.37
CA ILE A 108 6.60 -4.83 8.90
C ILE A 108 7.11 -4.20 7.60
N TYR A 109 8.41 -3.90 7.54
CA TYR A 109 9.01 -3.43 6.29
C TYR A 109 8.78 -4.41 5.14
N ALA A 110 9.06 -5.70 5.38
CA ALA A 110 8.84 -6.75 4.38
C ALA A 110 7.36 -6.89 4.00
N GLY A 111 6.44 -6.80 4.99
CA GLY A 111 5.00 -6.80 4.77
C GLY A 111 4.56 -5.67 3.84
N LEU A 112 5.00 -4.44 4.09
CA LEU A 112 4.67 -3.30 3.22
C LEU A 112 5.15 -3.50 1.77
N MET A 113 6.37 -3.99 1.57
CA MET A 113 6.88 -4.28 0.22
C MET A 113 6.09 -5.41 -0.46
N LEU A 114 5.63 -6.40 0.31
CA LEU A 114 4.79 -7.47 -0.20
C LEU A 114 3.40 -6.96 -0.63
N GLU A 115 2.79 -6.06 0.13
CA GLU A 115 1.50 -5.47 -0.23
C GLU A 115 1.57 -4.67 -1.53
N GLU A 116 2.66 -3.94 -1.77
CA GLU A 116 2.88 -3.26 -3.05
C GLU A 116 2.93 -4.24 -4.22
N GLN A 117 3.64 -5.37 -4.06
CA GLN A 117 3.72 -6.41 -5.08
C GLN A 117 2.37 -7.08 -5.33
N ARG A 118 1.61 -7.39 -4.28
CA ARG A 118 0.26 -7.98 -4.38
C ARG A 118 -0.68 -7.06 -5.14
N PHE A 119 -0.71 -5.79 -4.75
CA PHE A 119 -1.50 -4.78 -5.45
C PHE A 119 -1.14 -4.72 -6.93
N ALA A 120 0.15 -4.69 -7.29
CA ALA A 120 0.59 -4.68 -8.67
C ALA A 120 0.09 -5.91 -9.44
N ILE A 121 0.17 -7.11 -8.83
CA ILE A 121 -0.33 -8.35 -9.43
C ILE A 121 -1.85 -8.29 -9.66
N ALA A 122 -2.62 -7.78 -8.69
CA ALA A 122 -4.07 -7.63 -8.85
C ALA A 122 -4.42 -6.68 -10.02
N ILE A 123 -3.74 -5.55 -10.11
CA ILE A 123 -3.91 -4.59 -11.21
C ILE A 123 -3.53 -5.19 -12.56
N ASP A 124 -2.42 -5.94 -12.63
CA ASP A 124 -1.98 -6.57 -13.87
C ASP A 124 -2.95 -7.66 -14.34
N LEU A 125 -3.55 -8.42 -13.43
CA LEU A 125 -4.61 -9.38 -13.78
C LEU A 125 -5.84 -8.69 -14.34
N ILE A 126 -6.26 -7.56 -13.75
CA ILE A 126 -7.41 -6.79 -14.24
C ILE A 126 -7.13 -6.24 -15.65
N LYS A 127 -5.94 -5.69 -15.88
CA LYS A 127 -5.51 -5.20 -17.20
C LYS A 127 -5.42 -6.34 -18.22
N ALA A 128 -4.80 -7.45 -17.85
CA ALA A 128 -4.66 -8.63 -18.72
C ALA A 128 -6.02 -9.20 -19.13
N ARG A 129 -6.98 -9.30 -18.19
CA ARG A 129 -8.34 -9.70 -18.50
C ARG A 129 -9.01 -8.71 -19.44
N SER A 130 -8.86 -7.42 -19.18
CA SER A 130 -9.47 -6.37 -20.00
C SER A 130 -8.94 -6.40 -21.45
N ALA A 131 -7.63 -6.55 -21.62
CA ALA A 131 -7.01 -6.73 -22.94
C ALA A 131 -7.56 -7.99 -23.62
N LEU A 132 -7.66 -9.11 -22.90
CA LEU A 132 -8.19 -10.35 -23.44
C LEU A 132 -9.65 -10.19 -23.94
N VAL A 133 -10.48 -9.47 -23.19
CA VAL A 133 -11.87 -9.19 -23.56
C VAL A 133 -11.95 -8.29 -24.80
N LEU A 134 -11.19 -7.20 -24.80
CA LEU A 134 -11.22 -6.22 -25.89
C LEU A 134 -10.62 -6.78 -27.20
N ASP A 135 -9.48 -7.48 -27.09
CA ASP A 135 -8.71 -7.90 -28.26
C ASP A 135 -9.15 -9.25 -28.84
N GLN A 136 -9.79 -10.12 -28.04
CA GLN A 136 -10.12 -11.48 -28.48
C GLN A 136 -11.59 -11.83 -28.29
N VAL A 137 -12.23 -11.50 -27.16
CA VAL A 137 -13.62 -11.89 -26.90
C VAL A 137 -14.57 -11.07 -27.77
N PHE A 138 -14.51 -9.75 -27.72
CA PHE A 138 -15.40 -8.90 -28.48
C PHE A 138 -15.31 -9.13 -30.01
N PRO A 139 -14.11 -9.22 -30.63
CA PRO A 139 -14.03 -9.52 -32.04
C PRO A 139 -14.68 -10.85 -32.44
N LYS A 140 -14.45 -11.93 -31.65
CA LYS A 140 -15.05 -13.24 -31.93
C LYS A 140 -16.56 -13.22 -31.76
N MET A 141 -17.08 -12.55 -30.73
CA MET A 141 -18.53 -12.41 -30.53
C MET A 141 -19.18 -11.59 -31.66
N SER A 142 -18.49 -10.54 -32.13
CA SER A 142 -18.95 -9.73 -33.26
C SER A 142 -19.00 -10.54 -34.56
N VAL A 143 -18.00 -11.34 -34.87
CA VAL A 143 -17.98 -12.22 -36.04
C VAL A 143 -19.09 -13.26 -35.98
N ALA A 144 -19.45 -13.73 -34.78
CA ALA A 144 -20.55 -14.68 -34.57
C ALA A 144 -21.96 -14.01 -34.57
N ASP A 145 -22.02 -12.71 -34.86
CA ASP A 145 -23.26 -11.90 -34.86
C ASP A 145 -24.08 -12.01 -33.56
N VAL A 146 -23.37 -12.05 -32.44
CA VAL A 146 -23.98 -12.08 -31.09
C VAL A 146 -24.36 -10.66 -30.69
N PRO A 147 -25.63 -10.34 -30.51
CA PRO A 147 -26.07 -9.02 -30.08
C PRO A 147 -25.55 -8.67 -28.69
N VAL A 148 -25.15 -7.43 -28.47
CA VAL A 148 -24.76 -6.93 -27.15
C VAL A 148 -25.92 -7.11 -26.17
N GLY A 149 -25.62 -7.69 -24.99
CA GLY A 149 -26.62 -7.94 -23.94
C GLY A 149 -27.40 -9.25 -24.07
N ARG A 150 -27.14 -10.03 -25.12
CA ARG A 150 -27.72 -11.39 -25.21
C ARG A 150 -26.98 -12.35 -24.28
N SER A 151 -27.72 -13.02 -23.41
CA SER A 151 -27.19 -14.16 -22.63
C SER A 151 -27.12 -15.39 -23.53
N LEU A 152 -25.96 -16.01 -23.62
CA LEU A 152 -25.72 -17.27 -24.30
C LEU A 152 -25.41 -18.36 -23.26
N PRO A 153 -25.88 -19.62 -23.51
CA PRO A 153 -25.43 -20.75 -22.72
C PRO A 153 -23.90 -20.94 -22.85
N GLU A 154 -23.26 -21.35 -21.76
CA GLU A 154 -21.81 -21.56 -21.72
C GLU A 154 -21.26 -22.42 -22.88
N PRO A 155 -21.91 -23.57 -23.28
CA PRO A 155 -21.43 -24.36 -24.43
C PRO A 155 -21.44 -23.60 -25.77
N GLU A 156 -22.37 -22.67 -25.97
CA GLU A 156 -22.38 -21.82 -27.18
C GLU A 156 -21.25 -20.80 -27.16
N VAL A 157 -21.02 -20.19 -25.99
CA VAL A 157 -19.89 -19.26 -25.80
C VAL A 157 -18.57 -19.98 -26.03
N GLU A 158 -18.40 -21.17 -25.48
CA GLU A 158 -17.18 -22.00 -25.66
C GLU A 158 -16.96 -22.37 -27.13
N LYS A 159 -18.02 -22.65 -27.88
CA LYS A 159 -17.94 -22.91 -29.31
C LYS A 159 -17.46 -21.70 -30.11
N ILE A 160 -17.88 -20.49 -29.71
CA ILE A 160 -17.47 -19.23 -30.37
C ILE A 160 -16.05 -18.83 -29.99
N LEU A 161 -15.74 -18.85 -28.72
CA LEU A 161 -14.44 -18.39 -28.19
C LEU A 161 -13.33 -19.43 -28.36
N GLY A 162 -13.70 -20.71 -28.28
CA GLY A 162 -12.78 -21.84 -28.14
C GLY A 162 -12.49 -22.17 -26.68
N ILE A 163 -12.18 -23.44 -26.43
CA ILE A 163 -11.94 -24.00 -25.08
C ILE A 163 -10.81 -23.24 -24.35
N GLU A 164 -9.71 -22.98 -25.04
CA GLU A 164 -8.52 -22.35 -24.46
C GLU A 164 -8.80 -20.93 -23.95
N LEU A 165 -9.43 -20.09 -24.78
CA LEU A 165 -9.76 -18.71 -24.42
C LEU A 165 -10.78 -18.67 -23.28
N THR A 166 -11.80 -19.53 -23.34
CA THR A 166 -12.81 -19.66 -22.27
C THR A 166 -12.16 -20.04 -20.95
N HIS A 167 -11.30 -21.06 -20.96
CA HIS A 167 -10.61 -21.50 -19.75
C HIS A 167 -9.70 -20.40 -19.18
N LYS A 168 -8.92 -19.73 -20.02
CA LYS A 168 -8.05 -18.62 -19.63
C LYS A 168 -8.84 -17.46 -19.01
N LEU A 169 -9.98 -17.10 -19.61
CA LEU A 169 -10.83 -16.01 -19.11
C LEU A 169 -11.43 -16.37 -17.75
N LYS A 170 -11.88 -17.61 -17.55
CA LYS A 170 -12.37 -18.12 -16.25
C LYS A 170 -11.29 -18.05 -15.18
N GLN A 171 -10.08 -18.54 -15.48
CA GLN A 171 -8.96 -18.56 -14.54
C GLN A 171 -8.55 -17.14 -14.12
N ILE A 172 -8.39 -16.24 -15.08
CA ILE A 172 -8.02 -14.83 -14.76
C ILE A 172 -9.11 -14.17 -13.94
N THR A 173 -10.39 -14.37 -14.29
CA THR A 173 -11.50 -13.77 -13.54
C THR A 173 -11.56 -14.30 -12.10
N ALA A 174 -11.43 -15.63 -11.90
CA ALA A 174 -11.35 -16.21 -10.55
C ALA A 174 -10.15 -15.67 -9.76
N GLY A 175 -9.00 -15.51 -10.43
CA GLY A 175 -7.81 -14.90 -9.84
C GLY A 175 -8.04 -13.45 -9.39
N ILE A 176 -8.76 -12.65 -10.17
CA ILE A 176 -9.09 -11.27 -9.80
C ILE A 176 -9.94 -11.23 -8.53
N PHE A 177 -11.05 -11.99 -8.47
CA PHE A 177 -11.88 -12.05 -7.26
C PHE A 177 -11.06 -12.41 -6.03
N LYS A 178 -10.25 -13.49 -6.14
CA LYS A 178 -9.42 -13.96 -5.05
C LYS A 178 -8.39 -12.91 -4.59
N ASN A 179 -7.61 -12.37 -5.52
CA ASN A 179 -6.53 -11.46 -5.17
C ASN A 179 -7.07 -10.14 -4.59
N VAL A 180 -8.13 -9.57 -5.17
CA VAL A 180 -8.72 -8.34 -4.64
C VAL A 180 -9.23 -8.54 -3.21
N ASP A 181 -9.92 -9.64 -2.91
CA ASP A 181 -10.42 -9.91 -1.56
C ASP A 181 -9.27 -10.15 -0.56
N GLU A 182 -8.26 -10.93 -0.95
CA GLU A 182 -7.07 -11.19 -0.12
C GLU A 182 -6.26 -9.91 0.14
N ASP A 183 -6.05 -9.09 -0.87
CA ASP A 183 -5.27 -7.84 -0.75
C ASP A 183 -6.00 -6.81 0.12
N LEU A 184 -7.32 -6.68 -0.02
CA LEU A 184 -8.12 -5.80 0.84
C LEU A 184 -8.02 -6.20 2.33
N ALA A 185 -8.01 -7.50 2.61
CA ALA A 185 -7.87 -8.00 3.98
C ALA A 185 -6.43 -7.77 4.51
N SER A 186 -5.41 -8.10 3.71
CA SER A 186 -4.01 -7.97 4.13
C SER A 186 -3.56 -6.53 4.31
N LEU A 187 -4.00 -5.60 3.46
CA LEU A 187 -3.72 -4.16 3.60
C LEU A 187 -4.21 -3.60 4.95
N LYS A 188 -5.38 -4.04 5.44
CA LYS A 188 -5.87 -3.66 6.77
C LYS A 188 -4.96 -4.20 7.89
N VAL A 189 -4.53 -5.46 7.76
CA VAL A 189 -3.63 -6.07 8.74
C VAL A 189 -2.29 -5.33 8.79
N GLU A 190 -1.69 -5.02 7.64
CA GLU A 190 -0.41 -4.31 7.61
C GLU A 190 -0.53 -2.84 8.07
N HIS A 191 -1.66 -2.18 7.82
CA HIS A 191 -1.97 -0.87 8.42
C HIS A 191 -1.92 -0.93 9.94
N ASP A 192 -2.62 -1.89 10.56
CA ASP A 192 -2.71 -2.01 12.01
C ASP A 192 -1.35 -2.38 12.61
N ARG A 193 -0.61 -3.31 11.99
CA ARG A 193 0.74 -3.68 12.40
C ARG A 193 1.71 -2.50 12.38
N LEU A 194 1.72 -1.72 11.29
CA LEU A 194 2.55 -0.53 11.19
C LEU A 194 2.19 0.49 12.27
N ARG A 195 0.89 0.75 12.46
CA ARG A 195 0.40 1.71 13.44
C ARG A 195 0.74 1.29 14.87
N GLU A 196 0.59 0.02 15.23
CA GLU A 196 0.96 -0.51 16.53
C GLU A 196 2.46 -0.42 16.78
N ALA A 197 3.27 -0.77 15.78
CA ALA A 197 4.72 -0.62 15.88
C ALA A 197 5.12 0.84 16.12
N MET A 198 4.53 1.78 15.40
CA MET A 198 4.82 3.20 15.58
C MET A 198 4.39 3.72 16.95
N LYS A 199 3.27 3.26 17.49
CA LYS A 199 2.86 3.59 18.87
C LYS A 199 3.81 3.00 19.91
N SER A 200 4.35 1.82 19.65
CA SER A 200 5.35 1.20 20.52
C SER A 200 6.68 1.95 20.50
N LEU A 201 7.14 2.38 19.33
CA LEU A 201 8.38 3.13 19.16
C LEU A 201 8.28 4.58 19.66
N TYR A 202 7.12 5.21 19.48
CA TYR A 202 6.89 6.64 19.75
C TYR A 202 5.59 6.86 20.57
N PRO A 203 5.52 6.37 21.82
CA PRO A 203 4.26 6.32 22.60
C PRO A 203 3.64 7.68 22.89
N LYS A 204 4.44 8.76 22.88
CA LYS A 204 3.98 10.14 23.15
C LYS A 204 3.59 10.91 21.91
N ARG A 205 3.68 10.29 20.73
CA ARG A 205 3.45 10.95 19.45
C ARG A 205 2.12 10.53 18.83
N LYS A 206 1.53 11.44 18.06
CA LYS A 206 0.31 11.12 17.28
C LYS A 206 0.69 10.43 15.98
N ILE A 207 0.15 9.25 15.78
CA ILE A 207 0.29 8.47 14.55
C ILE A 207 -1.03 8.56 13.78
N LEU A 208 -0.95 8.73 12.46
CA LEU A 208 -2.09 8.79 11.58
C LEU A 208 -3.00 7.55 11.80
N GLN A 209 -4.29 7.79 11.81
CA GLN A 209 -5.29 6.75 11.82
C GLN A 209 -6.23 6.98 10.64
N VAL A 210 -6.40 5.98 9.81
CA VAL A 210 -7.40 5.95 8.76
C VAL A 210 -8.47 4.93 9.12
N LEU A 211 -9.70 5.17 8.68
CA LEU A 211 -10.81 4.26 8.90
C LEU A 211 -11.16 3.62 7.55
N PHE A 212 -11.07 2.30 7.51
CA PHE A 212 -11.54 1.51 6.37
C PHE A 212 -13.05 1.35 6.52
N HIS A 213 -13.81 2.09 5.72
CA HIS A 213 -15.26 1.98 5.75
C HIS A 213 -15.68 0.75 4.93
N GLU A 214 -16.06 -0.31 5.62
CA GLU A 214 -16.85 -1.36 5.00
C GLU A 214 -18.27 -0.82 4.84
N PRO A 215 -18.90 -0.99 3.69
CA PRO A 215 -20.32 -0.69 3.55
C PRO A 215 -21.13 -1.62 4.48
N PRO A 216 -22.27 -1.13 4.95
CA PRO A 216 -23.20 -1.95 5.72
C PRO A 216 -23.70 -3.14 4.91
#